data_bb6b0a71d61106968a55af0d621cece8
#
_entry.id   bb6b0a71d61106968a55af0d621cece8
#
_cell.length_a   1.000
_cell.length_b   1.000
_cell.length_c   1.000
_cell.angle_alpha   90.00
_cell.angle_beta   90.00
_cell.angle_gamma   90.00
#
_symmetry.space_group_name_H-M   'P 1'
#
loop_
_entity.id
_entity.type
_entity.pdbx_description
1 polymer ?
#
loop_
_entity_poly.entity_id
_entity_poly.type
_entity_poly.pdbx_seq_one_letter_code
_entity_poly.pdbx_strand_id
1 'polypeptide(L)'
;MKGVIAGLAITCVVIACSRPLEPPEWQRRQQKMTEITTLWAQIRDWRRVAHMDLDPTPADMFQWRSRPVSEAARVCPDGHTVPAACSDVCNLADAICDNAEAICGIADELGKADHDAQEKCTSAKASCREAKQRCCNCSGDPP
;
A
#
# COMPACT_ATOMS: atom_id res chain seq x y z
N MET A 1 -75.05 -3.69 27.86
CA MET A 1 -74.04 -2.95 27.15
C MET A 1 -72.67 -3.66 27.31
N LYS A 2 -72.18 -4.24 26.23
CA LYS A 2 -71.04 -5.14 26.27
C LYS A 2 -69.74 -4.32 25.93
N GLY A 3 -68.85 -4.15 26.92
CA GLY A 3 -67.57 -3.52 26.72
C GLY A 3 -66.55 -4.54 26.22
N VAL A 4 -66.07 -4.34 25.04
CA VAL A 4 -64.96 -5.13 24.45
C VAL A 4 -63.62 -4.48 24.85
N ILE A 5 -62.83 -5.14 25.69
CA ILE A 5 -61.51 -4.75 26.05
C ILE A 5 -60.57 -5.33 24.97
N ALA A 6 -60.06 -4.48 24.08
CA ALA A 6 -59.06 -4.86 23.11
C ALA A 6 -57.67 -4.90 23.79
N GLY A 7 -57.17 -6.12 23.98
CA GLY A 7 -55.81 -6.34 24.48
C GLY A 7 -54.76 -6.01 23.42
N LEU A 8 -53.94 -5.02 23.71
CA LEU A 8 -52.79 -4.64 22.87
C LEU A 8 -51.62 -5.57 23.19
N ALA A 9 -51.35 -6.53 22.31
CA ALA A 9 -50.17 -7.39 22.42
C ALA A 9 -48.92 -6.61 21.95
N ILE A 10 -48.09 -6.21 22.91
CA ILE A 10 -46.78 -5.60 22.62
C ILE A 10 -45.79 -6.73 22.28
N THR A 11 -45.54 -6.93 21.01
CA THR A 11 -44.46 -7.81 20.52
C THR A 11 -43.13 -7.12 20.72
N CYS A 12 -42.37 -7.48 21.77
CA CYS A 12 -40.99 -7.09 21.93
C CYS A 12 -40.15 -7.79 20.86
N VAL A 13 -39.74 -7.06 19.81
CA VAL A 13 -38.74 -7.51 18.87
C VAL A 13 -37.39 -7.42 19.57
N VAL A 14 -36.87 -8.54 20.03
CA VAL A 14 -35.53 -8.67 20.55
C VAL A 14 -34.59 -8.62 19.34
N ILE A 15 -34.07 -7.44 19.03
CA ILE A 15 -32.94 -7.28 18.08
C ILE A 15 -31.73 -7.86 18.78
N ALA A 16 -31.45 -9.14 18.52
CA ALA A 16 -30.20 -9.76 18.89
C ALA A 16 -29.10 -9.03 18.12
N CYS A 17 -28.32 -8.18 18.80
CA CYS A 17 -27.08 -7.64 18.30
C CYS A 17 -26.12 -8.81 18.08
N SER A 18 -26.19 -9.43 16.92
CA SER A 18 -25.20 -10.41 16.47
C SER A 18 -23.89 -9.64 16.31
N ARG A 19 -22.95 -9.84 17.24
CA ARG A 19 -21.57 -9.39 17.02
C ARG A 19 -21.11 -10.04 15.73
N PRO A 20 -20.62 -9.28 14.73
CA PRO A 20 -20.06 -9.89 13.53
C PRO A 20 -18.97 -10.86 13.96
N LEU A 21 -19.11 -12.12 13.57
CA LEU A 21 -18.08 -13.13 13.81
C LEU A 21 -16.81 -12.66 13.11
N GLU A 22 -15.73 -12.54 13.86
CA GLU A 22 -14.43 -12.17 13.33
C GLU A 22 -14.04 -13.17 12.23
N PRO A 23 -13.65 -12.71 11.03
CA PRO A 23 -13.35 -13.62 9.93
C PRO A 23 -12.19 -14.55 10.30
N PRO A 24 -12.18 -15.79 9.82
CA PRO A 24 -11.09 -16.72 10.05
C PRO A 24 -9.74 -16.14 9.62
N GLU A 25 -8.67 -16.51 10.28
CA GLU A 25 -7.31 -15.98 10.04
C GLU A 25 -6.88 -16.11 8.57
N TRP A 26 -7.16 -17.24 7.92
CA TRP A 26 -6.86 -17.42 6.50
C TRP A 26 -7.60 -16.43 5.60
N GLN A 27 -8.84 -16.05 5.94
CA GLN A 27 -9.63 -15.08 5.17
C GLN A 27 -9.08 -13.67 5.35
N ARG A 28 -8.65 -13.31 6.56
CA ARG A 28 -7.98 -12.03 6.82
C ARG A 28 -6.67 -11.94 6.03
N ARG A 29 -5.85 -13.01 6.04
CA ARG A 29 -4.63 -13.09 5.24
C ARG A 29 -4.93 -12.90 3.75
N GLN A 30 -5.92 -13.60 3.22
CA GLN A 30 -6.29 -13.49 1.81
C GLN A 30 -6.72 -12.07 1.42
N GLN A 31 -7.50 -11.39 2.25
CA GLN A 31 -7.89 -10.00 2.03
C GLN A 31 -6.67 -9.08 1.98
N LYS A 32 -5.75 -9.21 2.94
CA LYS A 32 -4.51 -8.42 2.99
C LYS A 32 -3.59 -8.69 1.79
N MET A 33 -3.46 -9.93 1.37
CA MET A 33 -2.68 -10.27 0.17
C MET A 33 -3.32 -9.73 -1.11
N THR A 34 -4.65 -9.66 -1.18
CA THR A 34 -5.35 -9.01 -2.31
C THR A 34 -5.06 -7.51 -2.34
N GLU A 35 -5.05 -6.85 -1.19
CA GLU A 35 -4.70 -5.44 -1.07
C GLU A 35 -3.25 -5.19 -1.50
N ILE A 36 -2.28 -5.97 -1.00
CA ILE A 36 -0.88 -5.92 -1.44
C ILE A 36 -0.79 -6.06 -2.97
N THR A 37 -1.50 -7.03 -3.54
CA THR A 37 -1.48 -7.29 -4.99
C THR A 37 -2.02 -6.09 -5.78
N THR A 38 -3.07 -5.45 -5.29
CA THR A 38 -3.65 -4.25 -5.92
C THR A 38 -2.69 -3.07 -5.89
N LEU A 39 -2.10 -2.78 -4.72
CA LEU A 39 -1.11 -1.72 -4.56
C LEU A 39 0.16 -1.98 -5.41
N TRP A 40 0.60 -3.22 -5.47
CA TRP A 40 1.74 -3.62 -6.30
C TRP A 40 1.44 -3.45 -7.80
N ALA A 41 0.24 -3.80 -8.26
CA ALA A 41 -0.17 -3.58 -9.64
C ALA A 41 -0.12 -2.09 -10.01
N GLN A 42 -0.54 -1.19 -9.12
CA GLN A 42 -0.43 0.26 -9.31
C GLN A 42 1.03 0.71 -9.42
N ILE A 43 1.91 0.21 -8.55
CA ILE A 43 3.37 0.51 -8.66
C ILE A 43 3.89 0.10 -10.03
N ARG A 44 3.57 -1.10 -10.52
CA ARG A 44 4.02 -1.56 -11.84
C ARG A 44 3.49 -0.70 -12.99
N ASP A 45 2.25 -0.23 -12.91
CA ASP A 45 1.69 0.69 -13.90
C ASP A 45 2.43 2.04 -13.88
N TRP A 46 2.71 2.61 -12.73
CA TRP A 46 3.50 3.83 -12.61
C TRP A 46 4.95 3.65 -13.06
N ARG A 47 5.56 2.51 -12.78
CA ARG A 47 6.89 2.17 -13.30
C ARG A 47 6.90 2.15 -14.83
N ARG A 48 5.85 1.59 -15.45
CA ARG A 48 5.71 1.60 -16.92
C ARG A 48 5.59 3.02 -17.48
N VAL A 49 4.78 3.87 -16.84
CA VAL A 49 4.64 5.30 -17.22
C VAL A 49 5.97 6.03 -17.09
N ALA A 50 6.76 5.72 -16.07
CA ALA A 50 8.08 6.29 -15.85
C ALA A 50 9.20 5.67 -16.74
N HIS A 51 8.87 4.79 -17.67
CA HIS A 51 9.85 4.05 -18.49
C HIS A 51 10.91 3.31 -17.67
N MET A 52 10.47 2.72 -16.54
CA MET A 52 11.28 1.84 -15.70
C MET A 52 10.95 0.38 -16.03
N ASP A 53 11.83 -0.54 -15.69
CA ASP A 53 11.51 -1.96 -15.73
C ASP A 53 10.32 -2.25 -14.82
N LEU A 54 9.46 -3.21 -15.21
CA LEU A 54 8.23 -3.50 -14.46
C LEU A 54 8.50 -3.95 -13.02
N ASP A 55 9.57 -4.69 -12.82
CA ASP A 55 9.99 -5.18 -11.51
C ASP A 55 11.42 -4.72 -11.22
N PRO A 56 11.77 -4.43 -9.97
CA PRO A 56 13.13 -4.08 -9.59
C PRO A 56 14.07 -5.29 -9.75
N THR A 57 15.36 -5.04 -9.92
CA THR A 57 16.35 -6.11 -10.06
C THR A 57 16.52 -6.88 -8.74
N PRO A 58 16.94 -8.16 -8.78
CA PRO A 58 17.27 -8.91 -7.57
C PRO A 58 18.35 -8.23 -6.71
N ALA A 59 19.27 -7.51 -7.33
CA ALA A 59 20.31 -6.76 -6.62
C ALA A 59 19.72 -5.59 -5.82
N ASP A 60 18.80 -4.82 -6.42
CA ASP A 60 18.10 -3.74 -5.73
C ASP A 60 17.24 -4.30 -4.58
N MET A 61 16.50 -5.38 -4.81
CA MET A 61 15.72 -6.04 -3.77
C MET A 61 16.61 -6.51 -2.61
N PHE A 62 17.76 -7.08 -2.89
CA PHE A 62 18.70 -7.50 -1.85
C PHE A 62 19.18 -6.30 -1.01
N GLN A 63 19.53 -5.19 -1.65
CA GLN A 63 19.98 -3.97 -0.99
C GLN A 63 18.90 -3.40 -0.04
N TRP A 64 17.63 -3.51 -0.42
CA TRP A 64 16.51 -2.90 0.34
C TRP A 64 15.79 -3.84 1.29
N ARG A 65 16.20 -5.11 1.36
CA ARG A 65 15.53 -6.11 2.21
C ARG A 65 15.45 -5.69 3.67
N SER A 66 16.54 -5.21 4.25
CA SER A 66 16.64 -4.87 5.68
C SER A 66 16.52 -3.38 5.99
N ARG A 67 16.35 -2.52 4.98
CA ARG A 67 16.24 -1.08 5.15
C ARG A 67 14.78 -0.65 5.29
N PRO A 68 14.49 0.41 6.07
CA PRO A 68 13.13 0.93 6.18
C PRO A 68 12.70 1.67 4.91
N VAL A 69 11.39 1.73 4.66
CA VAL A 69 10.83 2.45 3.51
C VAL A 69 11.13 3.95 3.57
N SER A 70 11.21 4.54 4.76
CA SER A 70 11.56 5.95 4.97
C SER A 70 12.95 6.31 4.43
N GLU A 71 13.88 5.37 4.42
CA GLU A 71 15.19 5.57 3.81
C GLU A 71 15.11 5.54 2.28
N ALA A 72 14.30 4.62 1.72
CA ALA A 72 14.05 4.55 0.29
C ALA A 72 13.37 5.83 -0.24
N ALA A 73 12.51 6.44 0.55
CA ALA A 73 11.74 7.63 0.21
C ALA A 73 12.54 8.95 0.23
N ARG A 74 13.80 8.95 0.65
CA ARG A 74 14.66 10.15 0.58
C ARG A 74 14.90 10.56 -0.87
N VAL A 75 14.64 11.84 -1.19
CA VAL A 75 14.78 12.33 -2.57
C VAL A 75 16.25 12.43 -2.97
N CYS A 76 16.93 13.48 -2.55
CA CYS A 76 18.34 13.73 -2.91
C CYS A 76 19.22 13.63 -1.67
N PRO A 77 20.15 12.66 -1.60
CA PRO A 77 21.04 12.47 -0.44
C PRO A 77 21.97 13.66 -0.18
N ASP A 78 22.34 14.39 -1.22
CA ASP A 78 23.21 15.58 -1.18
C ASP A 78 22.44 16.88 -0.86
N GLY A 79 21.11 16.80 -0.75
CA GLY A 79 20.27 17.94 -0.38
C GLY A 79 20.06 18.99 -1.46
N HIS A 80 20.44 18.71 -2.73
CA HIS A 80 20.12 19.66 -3.80
C HIS A 80 18.63 19.75 -4.08
N THR A 81 18.17 20.90 -4.60
CA THR A 81 16.78 21.15 -4.93
C THR A 81 16.47 20.68 -6.35
N VAL A 82 15.41 19.89 -6.49
CA VAL A 82 14.93 19.43 -7.80
C VAL A 82 14.19 20.56 -8.51
N PRO A 83 14.43 20.78 -9.82
CA PRO A 83 13.73 21.81 -10.60
C PRO A 83 12.21 21.62 -10.60
N ALA A 84 11.44 22.72 -10.59
CA ALA A 84 9.97 22.68 -10.63
C ALA A 84 9.41 21.96 -11.88
N ALA A 85 10.15 21.98 -13.00
CA ALA A 85 9.80 21.26 -14.22
C ALA A 85 9.75 19.73 -14.03
N CYS A 86 10.37 19.19 -12.97
CA CYS A 86 10.40 17.78 -12.62
C CYS A 86 9.24 17.34 -11.70
N SER A 87 8.28 18.23 -11.43
CA SER A 87 7.20 17.95 -10.49
C SER A 87 6.44 16.65 -10.80
N ASP A 88 6.16 16.36 -12.07
CA ASP A 88 5.41 15.15 -12.45
C ASP A 88 6.19 13.87 -12.13
N VAL A 89 7.50 13.86 -12.39
CA VAL A 89 8.39 12.72 -12.06
C VAL A 89 8.46 12.54 -10.54
N CYS A 90 8.55 13.62 -9.80
CA CYS A 90 8.63 13.60 -8.34
C CYS A 90 7.30 13.20 -7.69
N ASN A 91 6.17 13.68 -8.20
CA ASN A 91 4.84 13.28 -7.73
C ASN A 91 4.59 11.78 -7.98
N LEU A 92 5.04 11.26 -9.13
CA LEU A 92 4.95 9.84 -9.42
C LEU A 92 5.83 9.01 -8.47
N ALA A 93 7.02 9.51 -8.14
CA ALA A 93 7.89 8.89 -7.15
C ALA A 93 7.26 8.89 -5.75
N ASP A 94 6.58 9.97 -5.35
CA ASP A 94 5.84 10.03 -4.10
C ASP A 94 4.73 8.97 -4.06
N ALA A 95 3.90 8.87 -5.09
CA ALA A 95 2.83 7.88 -5.17
C ALA A 95 3.35 6.43 -5.10
N ILE A 96 4.49 6.13 -5.74
CA ILE A 96 5.14 4.81 -5.63
C ILE A 96 5.60 4.55 -4.19
N CYS A 97 6.15 5.54 -3.52
CA CYS A 97 6.63 5.41 -2.14
C CYS A 97 5.47 5.26 -1.14
N ASP A 98 4.36 5.97 -1.33
CA ASP A 98 3.16 5.84 -0.51
C ASP A 98 2.58 4.41 -0.58
N ASN A 99 2.50 3.85 -1.80
CA ASN A 99 2.08 2.45 -1.96
C ASN A 99 3.09 1.47 -1.36
N ALA A 100 4.39 1.78 -1.42
CA ALA A 100 5.42 0.95 -0.79
C ALA A 100 5.27 0.93 0.73
N GLU A 101 4.98 2.08 1.34
CA GLU A 101 4.71 2.19 2.79
C GLU A 101 3.48 1.37 3.17
N ALA A 102 2.39 1.49 2.42
CA ALA A 102 1.16 0.72 2.65
C ALA A 102 1.40 -0.79 2.53
N ILE A 103 2.10 -1.26 1.48
CA ILE A 103 2.45 -2.68 1.30
C ILE A 103 3.29 -3.19 2.47
N CYS A 104 4.29 -2.43 2.90
CA CYS A 104 5.15 -2.82 4.02
C CYS A 104 4.39 -2.84 5.35
N GLY A 105 3.48 -1.91 5.58
CA GLY A 105 2.59 -1.92 6.74
C GLY A 105 1.75 -3.18 6.80
N ILE A 106 1.12 -3.57 5.69
CA ILE A 106 0.33 -4.80 5.60
C ILE A 106 1.22 -6.04 5.79
N ALA A 107 2.42 -6.05 5.21
CA ALA A 107 3.37 -7.16 5.37
C ALA A 107 3.83 -7.32 6.83
N ASP A 108 4.02 -6.23 7.56
CA ASP A 108 4.36 -6.26 8.99
C ASP A 108 3.20 -6.80 9.84
N GLU A 109 1.95 -6.47 9.51
CA GLU A 109 0.76 -7.03 10.16
C GLU A 109 0.59 -8.53 9.90
N LEU A 110 0.96 -9.01 8.71
CA LEU A 110 0.97 -10.45 8.37
C LEU A 110 2.13 -11.20 9.03
N GLY A 111 3.18 -10.46 9.41
CA GLY A 111 4.32 -10.98 10.15
C GLY A 111 5.49 -11.44 9.29
N LYS A 112 6.64 -11.61 9.93
CA LYS A 112 7.92 -11.96 9.28
C LYS A 112 7.91 -13.35 8.61
N ALA A 113 7.02 -14.23 9.02
CA ALA A 113 6.87 -15.57 8.45
C ALA A 113 6.10 -15.59 7.13
N ASP A 114 5.37 -14.52 6.80
CA ASP A 114 4.69 -14.40 5.51
C ASP A 114 5.67 -13.94 4.43
N HIS A 115 6.39 -14.90 3.84
CA HIS A 115 7.45 -14.62 2.86
C HIS A 115 6.95 -13.87 1.63
N ASP A 116 5.74 -14.17 1.15
CA ASP A 116 5.15 -13.52 -0.02
C ASP A 116 4.91 -12.04 0.25
N ALA A 117 4.34 -11.70 1.39
CA ALA A 117 4.11 -10.31 1.80
C ALA A 117 5.44 -9.56 2.01
N GLN A 118 6.43 -10.18 2.66
CA GLN A 118 7.74 -9.58 2.89
C GLN A 118 8.52 -9.36 1.58
N GLU A 119 8.39 -10.27 0.61
CA GLU A 119 8.99 -10.09 -0.71
C GLU A 119 8.36 -8.91 -1.46
N LYS A 120 7.03 -8.76 -1.41
CA LYS A 120 6.34 -7.61 -2.02
C LYS A 120 6.73 -6.29 -1.37
N CYS A 121 6.86 -6.24 -0.03
CA CYS A 121 7.39 -5.06 0.66
C CYS A 121 8.81 -4.74 0.19
N THR A 122 9.69 -5.73 0.04
CA THR A 122 11.06 -5.51 -0.45
C THR A 122 11.08 -4.96 -1.88
N SER A 123 10.28 -5.53 -2.77
CA SER A 123 10.14 -5.05 -4.16
C SER A 123 9.59 -3.62 -4.21
N ALA A 124 8.62 -3.31 -3.36
CA ALA A 124 8.03 -1.97 -3.28
C ALA A 124 9.04 -0.94 -2.77
N LYS A 125 9.85 -1.26 -1.76
CA LYS A 125 10.95 -0.39 -1.28
C LYS A 125 11.99 -0.11 -2.36
N ALA A 126 12.41 -1.13 -3.11
CA ALA A 126 13.33 -0.97 -4.23
C ALA A 126 12.74 -0.06 -5.32
N SER A 127 11.44 -0.24 -5.64
CA SER A 127 10.73 0.60 -6.60
C SER A 127 10.63 2.06 -6.15
N CYS A 128 10.33 2.30 -4.87
CA CYS A 128 10.32 3.63 -4.27
C CYS A 128 11.69 4.29 -4.40
N ARG A 129 12.78 3.61 -4.06
CA ARG A 129 14.14 4.14 -4.18
C ARG A 129 14.49 4.52 -5.61
N GLU A 130 14.23 3.64 -6.57
CA GLU A 130 14.52 3.89 -7.97
C GLU A 130 13.74 5.11 -8.49
N ALA A 131 12.45 5.23 -8.14
CA ALA A 131 11.63 6.36 -8.52
C ALA A 131 12.15 7.69 -7.91
N LYS A 132 12.56 7.67 -6.63
CA LYS A 132 13.16 8.84 -5.97
C LYS A 132 14.52 9.23 -6.57
N GLN A 133 15.32 8.27 -7.00
CA GLN A 133 16.55 8.57 -7.73
C GLN A 133 16.26 9.27 -9.07
N ARG A 134 15.23 8.84 -9.79
CA ARG A 134 14.81 9.51 -11.03
C ARG A 134 14.32 10.94 -10.78
N CYS A 135 13.55 11.15 -9.73
CA CYS A 135 13.14 12.49 -9.31
C CYS A 135 14.39 13.35 -9.01
N CYS A 136 15.31 12.85 -8.20
CA CYS A 136 16.53 13.57 -7.82
C CYS A 136 17.42 13.92 -9.03
N ASN A 137 17.55 12.99 -9.99
CA ASN A 137 18.40 13.14 -11.16
C ASN A 137 17.74 13.90 -12.33
N CYS A 138 16.50 14.37 -12.15
CA CYS A 138 15.81 15.11 -13.18
C CYS A 138 16.40 16.53 -13.29
N SER A 139 16.91 16.88 -14.49
CA SER A 139 17.52 18.19 -14.76
C SER A 139 16.52 19.26 -15.22
N GLY A 140 15.29 18.86 -15.55
CA GLY A 140 14.27 19.77 -16.08
C GLY A 140 14.47 20.18 -17.54
N ASP A 141 15.52 19.66 -18.19
CA ASP A 141 15.71 19.85 -19.62
C ASP A 141 14.73 18.97 -20.41
N PRO A 142 14.06 19.49 -21.43
CA PRO A 142 13.23 18.66 -22.32
C PRO A 142 14.11 17.65 -23.05
N PRO A 143 13.60 16.44 -23.31
CA PRO A 143 14.31 15.42 -24.07
C PRO A 143 14.58 15.81 -25.53
#